data_8c2c15778e6f6f1aec6a99d3fe1bec18
#
_entry.id   8c2c15778e6f6f1aec6a99d3fe1bec18
#
_cell.length_a   1.000
_cell.length_b   1.000
_cell.length_c   1.000
_cell.angle_alpha   90.00
_cell.angle_beta   90.00
_cell.angle_gamma   90.00
#
_symmetry.space_group_name_H-M   'P 1'
#
loop_
_entity.id
_entity.type
_entity.pdbx_description
1 polymer ?
#
loop_
_entity_poly.entity_id
_entity_poly.type
_entity_poly.pdbx_seq_one_letter_code
_entity_poly.pdbx_strand_id
1 'polypeptide(L)'
;MTDDSDILDYLARGGKLSAPGNAPPRYRAELLRLMASFVDSELAGAAGFADCVNLGPGVKERIAASRIVLEKLDHAERVLKIMGAFGANVARYQN
;
A
#
# COMPACT_ATOMS: atom_id res chain seq x y z
N MET A 1 -12.35 -10.78 -24.79
CA MET A 1 -11.54 -10.58 -23.58
C MET A 1 -11.10 -9.12 -23.54
N THR A 2 -11.36 -8.47 -22.44
CA THR A 2 -10.85 -7.12 -22.23
C THR A 2 -9.36 -7.22 -22.00
N ASP A 3 -8.54 -6.62 -22.84
CA ASP A 3 -7.11 -6.61 -22.64
C ASP A 3 -6.68 -5.35 -21.89
N ASP A 4 -5.38 -5.28 -21.54
CA ASP A 4 -4.85 -4.17 -20.77
C ASP A 4 -4.98 -2.84 -21.51
N SER A 5 -4.93 -2.83 -22.86
CA SER A 5 -5.03 -1.60 -23.62
C SER A 5 -6.43 -0.98 -23.55
N ASP A 6 -7.49 -1.79 -23.51
CA ASP A 6 -8.84 -1.28 -23.34
C ASP A 6 -9.03 -0.60 -21.99
N ILE A 7 -8.47 -1.18 -20.93
CA ILE A 7 -8.51 -0.61 -19.58
C ILE A 7 -7.72 0.69 -19.55
N LEU A 8 -6.52 0.70 -20.14
CA LEU A 8 -5.69 1.90 -20.17
C LEU A 8 -6.37 3.03 -20.96
N ASP A 9 -7.01 2.73 -22.08
CA ASP A 9 -7.77 3.71 -22.84
C ASP A 9 -8.92 4.27 -22.02
N TYR A 10 -9.65 3.41 -21.32
CA TYR A 10 -10.76 3.82 -20.46
C TYR A 10 -10.29 4.77 -19.36
N LEU A 11 -9.18 4.42 -18.69
CA LEU A 11 -8.62 5.25 -17.63
C LEU A 11 -8.04 6.56 -18.17
N ALA A 12 -7.42 6.53 -19.35
CA ALA A 12 -6.86 7.73 -19.98
C ALA A 12 -7.97 8.74 -20.34
N ARG A 13 -9.20 8.28 -20.57
CA ARG A 13 -10.35 9.14 -20.83
C ARG A 13 -11.08 9.60 -19.58
N GLY A 14 -10.47 9.38 -18.40
CA GLY A 14 -11.05 9.77 -17.12
C GLY A 14 -11.98 8.74 -16.50
N GLY A 15 -12.01 7.53 -17.04
CA GLY A 15 -12.80 6.45 -16.48
C GLY A 15 -12.19 5.94 -15.16
N LYS A 16 -13.05 5.33 -14.36
CA LYS A 16 -12.64 4.73 -13.07
C LYS A 16 -13.11 3.29 -13.00
N LEU A 17 -12.30 2.43 -12.41
CA LEU A 17 -12.71 1.06 -12.13
C LEU A 17 -13.68 1.07 -10.94
N SER A 18 -14.89 0.56 -11.14
CA SER A 18 -15.94 0.57 -10.11
C SER A 18 -15.73 -0.52 -9.05
N ALA A 19 -14.96 -1.56 -9.38
CA ALA A 19 -14.68 -2.66 -8.46
C ALA A 19 -13.40 -3.38 -8.91
N PRO A 20 -12.67 -4.01 -7.96
CA PRO A 20 -11.47 -4.77 -8.30
C PRO A 20 -11.69 -5.87 -9.35
N GLY A 21 -12.86 -6.50 -9.34
CA GLY A 21 -13.20 -7.54 -10.32
C GLY A 21 -13.27 -7.06 -11.76
N ASN A 22 -13.39 -5.75 -11.99
CA ASN A 22 -13.42 -5.17 -13.33
C ASN A 22 -12.03 -5.08 -13.97
N ALA A 23 -10.96 -5.24 -13.18
CA ALA A 23 -9.60 -5.23 -13.72
C ALA A 23 -9.30 -6.57 -14.40
N PRO A 24 -8.64 -6.58 -15.59
CA PRO A 24 -8.19 -7.82 -16.20
C PRO A 24 -7.23 -8.56 -15.25
N PRO A 25 -7.21 -9.90 -15.28
CA PRO A 25 -6.38 -10.67 -14.34
C PRO A 25 -4.90 -10.32 -14.38
N ARG A 26 -4.35 -10.08 -15.56
CA ARG A 26 -2.94 -9.70 -15.71
C ARG A 26 -2.65 -8.36 -15.07
N TYR A 27 -3.49 -7.38 -15.34
CA TYR A 27 -3.37 -6.04 -14.77
C TYR A 27 -3.51 -6.10 -13.25
N ARG A 28 -4.47 -6.88 -12.78
CA ARG A 28 -4.69 -7.07 -11.34
C ARG A 28 -3.45 -7.66 -10.66
N ALA A 29 -2.82 -8.66 -11.27
CA ALA A 29 -1.63 -9.29 -10.70
C ALA A 29 -0.46 -8.29 -10.59
N GLU A 30 -0.26 -7.46 -11.63
CA GLU A 30 0.79 -6.45 -11.60
C GLU A 30 0.50 -5.37 -10.56
N LEU A 31 -0.75 -4.95 -10.45
CA LEU A 31 -1.16 -3.97 -9.46
C LEU A 31 -0.97 -4.49 -8.04
N LEU A 32 -1.30 -5.76 -7.79
CA LEU A 32 -1.09 -6.38 -6.49
C LEU A 32 0.40 -6.46 -6.13
N ARG A 33 1.28 -6.75 -7.10
CA ARG A 33 2.72 -6.74 -6.87
C ARG A 33 3.23 -5.35 -6.50
N LEU A 34 2.72 -4.32 -7.18
CA LEU A 34 3.07 -2.93 -6.87
C LEU A 34 2.60 -2.55 -5.47
N MET A 35 1.38 -2.91 -5.12
CA MET A 35 0.84 -2.65 -3.79
C MET A 35 1.64 -3.36 -2.70
N ALA A 36 2.02 -4.62 -2.94
CA ALA A 36 2.85 -5.37 -1.98
C ALA A 36 4.21 -4.71 -1.78
N SER A 37 4.84 -4.25 -2.86
CA SER A 37 6.10 -3.50 -2.77
C SER A 37 5.94 -2.22 -1.96
N PHE A 38 4.84 -1.51 -2.14
CA PHE A 38 4.54 -0.30 -1.38
C PHE A 38 4.38 -0.62 0.11
N VAL A 39 3.63 -1.67 0.44
CA VAL A 39 3.43 -2.09 1.84
C VAL A 39 4.78 -2.46 2.47
N ASP A 40 5.60 -3.23 1.78
CA ASP A 40 6.92 -3.63 2.28
C ASP A 40 7.80 -2.40 2.53
N SER A 41 7.76 -1.40 1.65
CA SER A 41 8.51 -0.15 1.81
C SER A 41 8.02 0.65 3.01
N GLU A 42 6.70 0.74 3.21
CA GLU A 42 6.13 1.46 4.36
C GLU A 42 6.49 0.77 5.67
N LEU A 43 6.45 -0.56 5.72
CA LEU A 43 6.82 -1.31 6.91
C LEU A 43 8.31 -1.16 7.24
N ALA A 44 9.17 -1.20 6.22
CA ALA A 44 10.60 -0.99 6.40
C ALA A 44 10.89 0.43 6.90
N GLY A 45 10.21 1.43 6.33
CA GLY A 45 10.33 2.81 6.78
C GLY A 45 9.84 3.00 8.21
N ALA A 46 8.72 2.37 8.58
CA ALA A 46 8.21 2.40 9.93
C ALA A 46 9.23 1.83 10.93
N ALA A 47 9.86 0.71 10.59
CA ALA A 47 10.90 0.11 11.44
C ALA A 47 12.09 1.04 11.61
N GLY A 48 12.55 1.70 10.54
CA GLY A 48 13.64 2.66 10.61
C GLY A 48 13.33 3.86 11.50
N PHE A 49 12.14 4.43 11.37
CA PHE A 49 11.73 5.55 12.22
C PHE A 49 11.43 5.12 13.65
N ALA A 50 11.03 3.87 13.87
CA ALA A 50 10.84 3.35 15.23
C ALA A 50 12.17 3.35 16.01
N ASP A 51 13.27 3.05 15.35
CA ASP A 51 14.60 3.16 15.98
C ASP A 51 14.88 4.60 16.39
N CYS A 52 14.45 5.58 15.62
CA CYS A 52 14.62 6.99 15.96
C CYS A 52 13.84 7.40 17.22
N VAL A 53 12.76 6.71 17.55
CA VAL A 53 12.01 6.97 18.79
C VAL A 53 12.91 6.70 20.00
N ASN A 54 13.68 5.62 19.95
CA ASN A 54 14.59 5.26 21.04
C ASN A 54 15.86 6.11 21.08
N LEU A 55 16.34 6.55 19.92
CA LEU A 55 17.63 7.22 19.77
C LEU A 55 17.49 8.74 19.69
N GLY A 56 16.27 9.27 19.63
CA GLY A 56 16.03 10.70 19.52
C GLY A 56 16.56 11.47 20.73
N PRO A 57 17.19 12.64 20.50
CA PRO A 57 17.85 13.39 21.58
C PRO A 57 16.87 14.07 22.53
N GLY A 58 15.63 14.32 22.09
CA GLY A 58 14.64 15.01 22.91
C GLY A 58 13.24 14.48 22.72
N VAL A 59 12.30 15.00 23.51
CA VAL A 59 10.91 14.56 23.48
C VAL A 59 10.25 14.94 22.17
N LYS A 60 10.52 16.14 21.63
CA LYS A 60 9.91 16.60 20.37
C LYS A 60 10.30 15.71 19.19
N GLU A 61 11.56 15.33 19.11
CA GLU A 61 12.07 14.46 18.07
C GLU A 61 11.48 13.06 18.17
N ARG A 62 11.30 12.56 19.38
CA ARG A 62 10.67 11.27 19.62
C ARG A 62 9.21 11.28 19.25
N ILE A 63 8.48 12.35 19.56
CA ILE A 63 7.08 12.51 19.14
C ILE A 63 6.98 12.56 17.62
N ALA A 64 7.85 13.32 16.96
CA ALA A 64 7.86 13.43 15.51
C ALA A 64 8.10 12.06 14.86
N ALA A 65 9.08 11.30 15.35
CA ALA A 65 9.38 9.97 14.86
C ALA A 65 8.20 9.02 15.06
N SER A 66 7.53 9.09 16.21
CA SER A 66 6.37 8.26 16.50
C SER A 66 5.20 8.53 15.56
N ARG A 67 4.97 9.81 15.21
CA ARG A 67 3.94 10.19 14.25
C ARG A 67 4.22 9.65 12.86
N ILE A 68 5.47 9.69 12.44
CA ILE A 68 5.88 9.15 11.13
C ILE A 68 5.67 7.63 11.12
N VAL A 69 6.03 6.92 12.18
CA VAL A 69 5.78 5.48 12.29
C VAL A 69 4.29 5.19 12.15
N LEU A 70 3.46 5.93 12.87
CA LEU A 70 2.01 5.74 12.83
C LEU A 70 1.44 5.99 11.43
N GLU A 71 1.89 7.06 10.77
CA GLU A 71 1.45 7.37 9.40
C GLU A 71 1.83 6.26 8.41
N LYS A 72 3.06 5.76 8.51
CA LYS A 72 3.50 4.68 7.62
C LYS A 72 2.73 3.38 7.84
N LEU A 73 2.44 3.04 9.08
CA LEU A 73 1.63 1.88 9.41
C LEU A 73 0.18 2.06 8.94
N ASP A 74 -0.37 3.26 9.05
CA ASP A 74 -1.71 3.58 8.57
C ASP A 74 -1.79 3.45 7.04
N HIS A 75 -0.79 3.96 6.32
CA HIS A 75 -0.71 3.80 4.86
C HIS A 75 -0.66 2.32 4.46
N ALA A 76 0.17 1.54 5.16
CA ALA A 76 0.27 0.11 4.89
C ALA A 76 -1.07 -0.58 5.12
N GLU A 77 -1.77 -0.26 6.20
CA GLU A 77 -3.06 -0.84 6.51
C GLU A 77 -4.09 -0.52 5.43
N ARG A 78 -4.12 0.72 4.96
CA ARG A 78 -5.05 1.14 3.89
C ARG A 78 -4.80 0.37 2.61
N VAL A 79 -3.54 0.20 2.22
CA VAL A 79 -3.20 -0.55 1.01
C VAL A 79 -3.53 -2.03 1.18
N LEU A 80 -3.30 -2.61 2.37
CA LEU A 80 -3.66 -4.00 2.65
C LEU A 80 -5.17 -4.23 2.50
N LYS A 81 -6.00 -3.29 2.92
CA LYS A 81 -7.45 -3.38 2.73
C LYS A 81 -7.81 -3.39 1.25
N ILE A 82 -7.15 -2.57 0.46
CA ILE A 82 -7.36 -2.53 -0.99
C ILE A 82 -6.92 -3.87 -1.61
N MET A 83 -5.77 -4.39 -1.22
CA MET A 83 -5.28 -5.69 -1.71
C MET A 83 -6.28 -6.81 -1.40
N GLY A 84 -6.85 -6.79 -0.20
CA GLY A 84 -7.89 -7.76 0.19
C GLY A 84 -9.11 -7.66 -0.71
N ALA A 85 -9.52 -6.44 -1.09
CA ALA A 85 -10.63 -6.23 -2.00
C ALA A 85 -10.33 -6.77 -3.41
N PHE A 86 -9.05 -6.82 -3.80
CA PHE A 86 -8.61 -7.45 -5.06
C PHE A 86 -8.48 -8.97 -4.93
N GLY A 87 -8.80 -9.55 -3.77
CA GLY A 87 -8.75 -10.99 -3.55
C GLY A 87 -7.39 -11.52 -3.09
N ALA A 88 -6.45 -10.65 -2.75
CA ALA A 88 -5.15 -11.08 -2.27
C ALA A 88 -5.23 -11.65 -0.85
N ASN A 89 -4.41 -12.66 -0.57
CA ASN A 89 -4.24 -13.15 0.78
C ASN A 89 -3.20 -12.29 1.50
N VAL A 90 -3.66 -11.49 2.46
CA VAL A 90 -2.80 -10.57 3.20
C VAL A 90 -2.41 -11.10 4.59
N ALA A 91 -2.66 -12.37 4.87
CA ALA A 91 -2.41 -12.96 6.19
C ALA A 91 -0.97 -12.81 6.65
N ARG A 92 0.01 -12.85 5.74
CA ARG A 92 1.43 -12.70 6.08
C ARG A 92 1.77 -11.37 6.74
N TYR A 93 0.92 -10.34 6.54
CA TYR A 93 1.13 -9.02 7.13
C TYR A 93 0.44 -8.86 8.47
N GLN A 94 -0.40 -9.81 8.87
CA GLN A 94 -1.24 -9.69 10.06
C GLN A 94 -0.75 -10.55 11.23
N ASN A 95 0.19 -11.45 10.97
CA ASN A 95 0.70 -12.38 11.98
C ASN A 95 2.14 -12.09 12.35
#